data_8abfea243bf099ee85651058d366d234
#
_entry.id   8abfea243bf099ee85651058d366d234
#
_cell.length_a   1.000
_cell.length_b   1.000
_cell.length_c   1.000
_cell.angle_alpha   90.00
_cell.angle_beta   90.00
_cell.angle_gamma   90.00
#
_symmetry.space_group_name_H-M   'P 1'
#
loop_
_entity.id
_entity.type
_entity.pdbx_description
1 polymer ?
#
loop_
_entity_poly.entity_id
_entity_poly.type
_entity_poly.pdbx_seq_one_letter_code
_entity_poly.pdbx_strand_id
1 'polypeptide(L)'
;MRKIQEAEVKNKKVLLRADFNVAIEKGKAKETFKIAACQDSLKYLLEQGAKVALISHLGRPDGKVDPEFSLALIKHDIENILGVKISFSDDCVGEKVKNGLENLAAGEVLLLENVRFYPGEEKNDAGFARQLAENFEVFVNDAFSVCHRDQASVTGVTKFLPSFAGLWLQKEIGNLDKVKNAPEHPAVAIIGGAKIETKLPLINKFEGKYDHILVGGKIATKQRTRDCNFRRK
;
A
#
# COMPACT_ATOMS: atom_id res chain seq x y z
N MET A 1 1.02 -11.74 -11.46
CA MET A 1 0.23 -10.67 -10.78
C MET A 1 -0.82 -10.20 -11.77
N ARG A 2 -2.11 -10.28 -11.42
CA ARG A 2 -3.20 -9.73 -12.26
C ARG A 2 -3.18 -8.20 -12.15
N LYS A 3 -3.36 -7.51 -13.26
CA LYS A 3 -3.29 -6.05 -13.36
C LYS A 3 -4.68 -5.44 -13.37
N ILE A 4 -4.84 -4.23 -12.84
CA ILE A 4 -6.12 -3.51 -12.82
C ILE A 4 -6.73 -3.37 -14.22
N GLN A 5 -5.89 -3.30 -15.27
CA GLN A 5 -6.32 -3.22 -16.67
C GLN A 5 -7.03 -4.50 -17.18
N GLU A 6 -6.88 -5.61 -16.47
CA GLU A 6 -7.52 -6.89 -16.77
C GLU A 6 -8.87 -7.05 -16.03
N ALA A 7 -9.21 -6.08 -15.17
CA ALA A 7 -10.42 -6.13 -14.36
C ALA A 7 -11.63 -5.54 -15.10
N GLU A 8 -12.74 -6.26 -15.10
CA GLU A 8 -14.02 -5.68 -15.47
C GLU A 8 -14.60 -4.92 -14.28
N VAL A 9 -14.57 -3.59 -14.33
CA VAL A 9 -14.96 -2.72 -13.22
C VAL A 9 -16.16 -1.81 -13.53
N LYS A 10 -16.62 -1.79 -14.76
CA LYS A 10 -17.74 -0.93 -15.17
C LYS A 10 -18.99 -1.24 -14.35
N ASN A 11 -19.54 -0.20 -13.71
CA ASN A 11 -20.70 -0.27 -12.81
C ASN A 11 -20.49 -1.16 -11.56
N LYS A 12 -19.25 -1.60 -11.28
CA LYS A 12 -18.95 -2.43 -10.12
C LYS A 12 -18.50 -1.61 -8.93
N LYS A 13 -18.78 -2.13 -7.73
CA LYS A 13 -18.30 -1.62 -6.48
C LYS A 13 -16.89 -2.14 -6.23
N VAL A 14 -15.90 -1.24 -6.27
CA VAL A 14 -14.47 -1.55 -6.16
C VAL A 14 -13.93 -1.07 -4.83
N LEU A 15 -13.30 -1.98 -4.09
CA LEU A 15 -12.52 -1.66 -2.89
C LEU A 15 -11.06 -1.40 -3.29
N LEU A 16 -10.61 -0.13 -3.22
CA LEU A 16 -9.24 0.28 -3.54
C LEU A 16 -8.44 0.47 -2.24
N ARG A 17 -7.43 -0.40 -2.02
CA ARG A 17 -6.51 -0.29 -0.89
C ARG A 17 -5.41 0.71 -1.20
N ALA A 18 -5.45 1.86 -0.54
CA ALA A 18 -4.46 2.93 -0.64
C ALA A 18 -3.60 3.02 0.64
N ASP A 19 -2.49 3.77 0.60
CA ASP A 19 -1.66 4.07 1.77
C ASP A 19 -1.81 5.55 2.18
N PHE A 20 -2.65 5.78 3.18
CA PHE A 20 -2.86 7.10 3.79
C PHE A 20 -2.24 7.17 5.20
N ASN A 21 -1.29 6.27 5.49
CA ASN A 21 -0.56 6.31 6.75
C ASN A 21 0.52 7.40 6.72
N VAL A 22 0.10 8.62 6.94
CA VAL A 22 0.90 9.85 6.89
C VAL A 22 1.01 10.47 8.27
N ALA A 23 2.06 11.27 8.49
CA ALA A 23 2.13 12.10 9.69
C ALA A 23 1.11 13.26 9.58
N ILE A 24 0.41 13.49 10.69
CA ILE A 24 -0.52 14.64 10.81
C ILE A 24 0.14 15.70 11.68
N GLU A 25 0.18 16.94 11.18
CA GLU A 25 0.64 18.09 11.93
C GLU A 25 -0.34 19.24 11.78
N LYS A 26 -0.81 19.78 12.91
CA LYS A 26 -1.80 20.86 12.94
C LYS A 26 -3.06 20.53 12.11
N GLY A 27 -3.52 19.27 12.16
CA GLY A 27 -4.71 18.81 11.46
C GLY A 27 -4.55 18.62 9.94
N LYS A 28 -3.31 18.59 9.42
CA LYS A 28 -3.02 18.39 7.99
C LYS A 28 -2.04 17.25 7.76
N ALA A 29 -2.23 16.54 6.65
CA ALA A 29 -1.30 15.52 6.19
C ALA A 29 0.02 16.13 5.71
N LYS A 30 1.16 15.67 6.25
CA LYS A 30 2.49 16.14 5.84
C LYS A 30 3.03 15.45 4.59
N GLU A 31 2.81 14.14 4.47
CA GLU A 31 3.40 13.32 3.41
C GLU A 31 2.41 13.13 2.26
N THR A 32 2.17 14.17 1.49
CA THR A 32 1.19 14.17 0.38
C THR A 32 1.49 13.13 -0.71
N PHE A 33 2.77 12.77 -0.87
CA PHE A 33 3.20 11.77 -1.86
C PHE A 33 2.52 10.40 -1.68
N LYS A 34 2.35 9.93 -0.44
CA LYS A 34 1.67 8.65 -0.18
C LYS A 34 0.20 8.69 -0.60
N ILE A 35 -0.45 9.83 -0.37
CA ILE A 35 -1.84 10.02 -0.78
C ILE A 35 -1.92 10.07 -2.32
N ALA A 36 -1.04 10.84 -2.96
CA ALA A 36 -0.99 10.97 -4.41
C ALA A 36 -0.67 9.65 -5.14
N ALA A 37 0.02 8.72 -4.49
CA ALA A 37 0.46 7.46 -5.09
C ALA A 37 -0.69 6.65 -5.74
N CYS A 38 -1.90 6.68 -5.17
CA CYS A 38 -3.03 5.95 -5.72
C CYS A 38 -3.86 6.75 -6.75
N GLN A 39 -3.45 7.99 -7.09
CA GLN A 39 -4.23 8.90 -7.94
C GLN A 39 -4.49 8.30 -9.34
N ASP A 40 -3.46 7.75 -9.98
CA ASP A 40 -3.59 7.17 -11.31
C ASP A 40 -4.54 5.95 -11.31
N SER A 41 -4.45 5.10 -10.29
CA SER A 41 -5.35 3.94 -10.14
C SER A 41 -6.80 4.38 -9.90
N LEU A 42 -7.00 5.39 -9.05
CA LEU A 42 -8.32 5.93 -8.79
C LEU A 42 -8.93 6.54 -10.05
N LYS A 43 -8.17 7.38 -10.75
CA LYS A 43 -8.60 8.00 -12.00
C LYS A 43 -8.99 6.94 -13.04
N TYR A 44 -8.14 5.92 -13.22
CA TYR A 44 -8.44 4.80 -14.12
C TYR A 44 -9.78 4.13 -13.78
N LEU A 45 -10.01 3.81 -12.50
CA LEU A 45 -11.25 3.16 -12.07
C LEU A 45 -12.49 4.02 -12.34
N LEU A 46 -12.40 5.33 -12.05
CA LEU A 46 -13.50 6.27 -12.28
C LEU A 46 -13.79 6.45 -13.77
N GLU A 47 -12.76 6.54 -14.61
CA GLU A 47 -12.91 6.61 -16.09
C GLU A 47 -13.54 5.33 -16.67
N GLN A 48 -13.31 4.17 -16.04
CA GLN A 48 -13.97 2.91 -16.40
C GLN A 48 -15.38 2.78 -15.82
N GLY A 49 -15.88 3.79 -15.10
CA GLY A 49 -17.25 3.81 -14.56
C GLY A 49 -17.44 2.95 -13.30
N ALA A 50 -16.40 2.72 -12.53
CA ALA A 50 -16.49 2.02 -11.24
C ALA A 50 -17.06 2.93 -10.14
N LYS A 51 -17.76 2.34 -9.15
CA LYS A 51 -18.03 2.95 -7.86
C LYS A 51 -16.90 2.57 -6.90
N VAL A 52 -16.12 3.55 -6.45
CA VAL A 52 -14.89 3.29 -5.70
C VAL A 52 -15.03 3.67 -4.24
N ALA A 53 -14.67 2.72 -3.35
CA ALA A 53 -14.37 3.03 -1.96
C ALA A 53 -12.87 2.87 -1.70
N LEU A 54 -12.30 3.88 -1.03
CA LEU A 54 -10.92 3.89 -0.55
C LEU A 54 -10.86 3.30 0.84
N ILE A 55 -10.01 2.30 1.03
CA ILE A 55 -9.70 1.73 2.34
C ILE A 55 -8.24 1.95 2.66
N SER A 56 -7.96 2.42 3.88
CA SER A 56 -6.60 2.64 4.35
C SER A 56 -6.49 2.45 5.87
N HIS A 57 -5.26 2.54 6.36
CA HIS A 57 -4.97 2.66 7.78
C HIS A 57 -4.27 3.98 8.07
N LEU A 58 -4.38 4.43 9.30
CA LEU A 58 -3.65 5.58 9.83
C LEU A 58 -3.14 5.23 11.24
N GLY A 59 -1.85 5.39 11.48
CA GLY A 59 -1.24 5.15 12.79
C GLY A 59 -1.35 3.71 13.30
N ARG A 60 -1.40 3.57 14.63
CA ARG A 60 -1.50 2.29 15.33
C ARG A 60 -2.48 2.37 16.50
N PRO A 61 -3.77 2.34 16.25
CA PRO A 61 -4.82 2.42 17.27
C PRO A 61 -5.06 1.10 18.03
N ASP A 62 -4.27 0.05 17.74
CA ASP A 62 -4.29 -1.26 18.43
C ASP A 62 -5.69 -1.91 18.49
N GLY A 63 -6.45 -1.80 17.41
CA GLY A 63 -7.78 -2.41 17.27
C GLY A 63 -8.88 -1.70 18.07
N LYS A 64 -8.72 -0.41 18.35
CA LYS A 64 -9.70 0.42 19.04
C LYS A 64 -10.00 1.68 18.25
N VAL A 65 -11.23 2.17 18.39
CA VAL A 65 -11.59 3.47 17.83
C VAL A 65 -10.87 4.57 18.63
N ASP A 66 -10.06 5.34 17.92
CA ASP A 66 -9.32 6.47 18.46
C ASP A 66 -9.44 7.66 17.49
N PRO A 67 -10.09 8.75 17.90
CA PRO A 67 -10.29 9.92 17.05
C PRO A 67 -9.00 10.53 16.50
N GLU A 68 -7.85 10.36 17.17
CA GLU A 68 -6.55 10.85 16.69
C GLU A 68 -6.05 10.10 15.45
N PHE A 69 -6.58 8.90 15.20
CA PHE A 69 -6.27 8.07 14.05
C PHE A 69 -7.43 7.95 13.05
N SER A 70 -8.47 8.78 13.17
CA SER A 70 -9.57 8.80 12.19
C SER A 70 -9.10 9.34 10.84
N LEU A 71 -9.48 8.66 9.76
CA LEU A 71 -9.24 9.13 8.39
C LEU A 71 -10.07 10.38 8.05
N ALA A 72 -11.11 10.69 8.84
CA ALA A 72 -11.85 11.93 8.72
C ALA A 72 -10.95 13.17 8.87
N LEU A 73 -9.89 13.09 9.69
CA LEU A 73 -8.96 14.20 9.95
C LEU A 73 -8.25 14.68 8.68
N ILE A 74 -7.96 13.76 7.76
CA ILE A 74 -7.22 14.06 6.53
C ILE A 74 -8.10 13.93 5.27
N LYS A 75 -9.41 13.75 5.43
CA LYS A 75 -10.35 13.63 4.30
C LYS A 75 -10.19 14.78 3.30
N HIS A 76 -10.13 16.02 3.80
CA HIS A 76 -10.02 17.20 2.96
C HIS A 76 -8.68 17.27 2.20
N ASP A 77 -7.59 16.84 2.85
CA ASP A 77 -6.29 16.76 2.18
C ASP A 77 -6.31 15.68 1.09
N ILE A 78 -6.93 14.51 1.36
CA ILE A 78 -7.10 13.44 0.36
C ILE A 78 -7.92 13.95 -0.83
N GLU A 79 -9.03 14.64 -0.58
CA GLU A 79 -9.90 15.22 -1.61
C GLU A 79 -9.15 16.20 -2.51
N ASN A 80 -8.38 17.12 -1.92
CA ASN A 80 -7.60 18.11 -2.66
C ASN A 80 -6.46 17.45 -3.47
N ILE A 81 -5.74 16.47 -2.88
CA ILE A 81 -4.60 15.83 -3.54
C ILE A 81 -5.08 14.95 -4.69
N LEU A 82 -6.14 14.18 -4.49
CA LEU A 82 -6.66 13.29 -5.53
C LEU A 82 -7.52 14.01 -6.57
N GLY A 83 -7.98 15.23 -6.28
CA GLY A 83 -8.78 16.05 -7.20
C GLY A 83 -10.19 15.49 -7.44
N VAL A 84 -10.76 14.80 -6.45
CA VAL A 84 -12.09 14.17 -6.55
C VAL A 84 -12.91 14.51 -5.30
N LYS A 85 -14.24 14.55 -5.45
CA LYS A 85 -15.12 14.74 -4.28
C LYS A 85 -15.20 13.44 -3.47
N ILE A 86 -15.04 13.54 -2.15
CA ILE A 86 -14.99 12.40 -1.24
C ILE A 86 -16.12 12.48 -0.22
N SER A 87 -16.98 11.47 -0.25
CA SER A 87 -17.91 11.14 0.84
C SER A 87 -17.18 10.30 1.89
N PHE A 88 -17.60 10.35 3.13
CA PHE A 88 -16.95 9.63 4.22
C PHE A 88 -17.94 8.69 4.93
N SER A 89 -17.48 7.46 5.18
CA SER A 89 -18.17 6.52 6.07
C SER A 89 -17.37 6.39 7.36
N ASP A 90 -18.00 6.62 8.50
CA ASP A 90 -17.44 6.45 9.85
C ASP A 90 -17.28 4.97 10.25
N ASP A 91 -17.31 4.09 9.26
CA ASP A 91 -17.06 2.65 9.40
C ASP A 91 -16.38 2.12 8.14
N CYS A 92 -15.78 0.93 8.23
CA CYS A 92 -15.19 0.25 7.07
C CYS A 92 -15.91 -1.05 6.67
N VAL A 93 -16.99 -1.41 7.37
CA VAL A 93 -17.83 -2.60 7.13
C VAL A 93 -19.31 -2.32 7.33
N GLY A 94 -20.18 -3.23 6.90
CA GLY A 94 -21.59 -3.26 7.23
C GLY A 94 -22.46 -2.24 6.47
N GLU A 95 -23.64 -1.93 7.06
CA GLU A 95 -24.68 -1.14 6.40
C GLU A 95 -24.28 0.32 6.10
N LYS A 96 -23.41 0.94 6.92
CA LYS A 96 -22.94 2.31 6.64
C LYS A 96 -22.16 2.37 5.32
N VAL A 97 -21.29 1.39 5.08
CA VAL A 97 -20.54 1.27 3.83
C VAL A 97 -21.47 1.01 2.66
N LYS A 98 -22.42 0.09 2.82
CA LYS A 98 -23.43 -0.22 1.80
C LYS A 98 -24.21 1.03 1.39
N ASN A 99 -24.78 1.73 2.35
CA ASN A 99 -25.54 2.95 2.12
C ASN A 99 -24.68 4.06 1.50
N GLY A 100 -23.42 4.19 1.94
CA GLY A 100 -22.47 5.12 1.34
C GLY A 100 -22.24 4.85 -0.15
N LEU A 101 -22.04 3.58 -0.52
CA LEU A 101 -21.83 3.16 -1.91
C LEU A 101 -23.09 3.34 -2.79
N GLU A 102 -24.28 3.10 -2.23
CA GLU A 102 -25.53 3.27 -2.96
C GLU A 102 -25.81 4.74 -3.27
N ASN A 103 -25.47 5.63 -2.36
CA ASN A 103 -25.70 7.08 -2.47
C ASN A 103 -24.58 7.83 -3.21
N LEU A 104 -23.49 7.16 -3.64
CA LEU A 104 -22.42 7.82 -4.40
C LEU A 104 -22.96 8.36 -5.74
N ALA A 105 -22.73 9.65 -5.98
CA ALA A 105 -22.93 10.27 -7.28
C ALA A 105 -21.81 9.86 -8.26
N ALA A 106 -22.05 10.08 -9.54
CA ALA A 106 -21.05 9.81 -10.57
C ALA A 106 -19.78 10.66 -10.33
N GLY A 107 -18.63 10.01 -10.30
CA GLY A 107 -17.33 10.65 -10.06
C GLY A 107 -17.01 10.92 -8.58
N GLU A 108 -17.92 10.62 -7.64
CA GLU A 108 -17.63 10.66 -6.21
C GLU A 108 -16.97 9.37 -5.74
N VAL A 109 -16.22 9.47 -4.63
CA VAL A 109 -15.48 8.37 -4.01
C VAL A 109 -15.87 8.27 -2.55
N LEU A 110 -16.04 7.07 -2.04
CA LEU A 110 -16.29 6.83 -0.63
C LEU A 110 -14.95 6.58 0.09
N LEU A 111 -14.60 7.39 1.08
CA LEU A 111 -13.53 7.10 2.01
C LEU A 111 -14.09 6.36 3.21
N LEU A 112 -13.55 5.18 3.50
CA LEU A 112 -13.90 4.39 4.67
C LEU A 112 -13.05 4.80 5.87
N GLU A 113 -13.55 4.54 7.07
CA GLU A 113 -12.81 4.79 8.30
C GLU A 113 -11.61 3.83 8.43
N ASN A 114 -10.69 4.17 9.33
CA ASN A 114 -9.44 3.46 9.60
C ASN A 114 -9.68 1.98 9.89
N VAL A 115 -9.21 1.13 8.98
CA VAL A 115 -9.38 -0.33 9.07
C VAL A 115 -8.74 -0.92 10.34
N ARG A 116 -7.74 -0.25 10.91
CA ARG A 116 -7.06 -0.66 12.14
C ARG A 116 -7.85 -0.36 13.43
N PHE A 117 -9.02 0.24 13.34
CA PHE A 117 -9.95 0.28 14.46
C PHE A 117 -10.52 -1.11 14.79
N TYR A 118 -10.38 -2.05 13.87
CA TYR A 118 -10.79 -3.44 14.06
C TYR A 118 -9.60 -4.35 14.43
N PRO A 119 -9.67 -5.09 15.54
CA PRO A 119 -8.62 -6.02 15.95
C PRO A 119 -8.36 -7.14 14.93
N GLY A 120 -9.37 -7.43 14.10
CA GLY A 120 -9.31 -8.44 13.04
C GLY A 120 -8.38 -8.05 11.88
N GLU A 121 -8.08 -6.77 11.70
CA GLU A 121 -7.21 -6.31 10.61
C GLU A 121 -5.79 -6.89 10.75
N GLU A 122 -5.13 -6.64 11.86
CA GLU A 122 -3.74 -7.07 12.05
C GLU A 122 -3.59 -8.57 12.29
N LYS A 123 -4.66 -9.24 12.69
CA LYS A 123 -4.71 -10.71 12.86
C LYS A 123 -5.06 -11.46 11.59
N ASN A 124 -5.34 -10.77 10.50
CA ASN A 124 -5.86 -11.35 9.26
C ASN A 124 -7.08 -12.24 9.53
N ASP A 125 -7.99 -11.76 10.38
CA ASP A 125 -9.19 -12.50 10.76
C ASP A 125 -10.09 -12.74 9.56
N ALA A 126 -10.47 -14.00 9.33
CA ALA A 126 -11.24 -14.38 8.16
C ALA A 126 -12.69 -13.84 8.19
N GLY A 127 -13.27 -13.70 9.38
CA GLY A 127 -14.60 -13.11 9.56
C GLY A 127 -14.59 -11.63 9.21
N PHE A 128 -13.60 -10.90 9.71
CA PHE A 128 -13.43 -9.49 9.39
C PHE A 128 -13.09 -9.27 7.90
N ALA A 129 -12.21 -10.09 7.33
CA ALA A 129 -11.90 -10.02 5.90
C ALA A 129 -13.13 -10.26 5.02
N ARG A 130 -14.03 -11.17 5.43
CA ARG A 130 -15.32 -11.39 4.76
C ARG A 130 -16.22 -10.16 4.85
N GLN A 131 -16.33 -9.54 6.03
CA GLN A 131 -17.11 -8.30 6.22
C GLN A 131 -16.58 -7.15 5.36
N LEU A 132 -15.24 -7.00 5.25
CA LEU A 132 -14.62 -6.03 4.35
C LEU A 132 -14.99 -6.25 2.88
N ALA A 133 -15.15 -7.52 2.47
CA ALA A 133 -15.45 -7.89 1.09
C ALA A 133 -16.94 -7.77 0.74
N GLU A 134 -17.84 -7.87 1.70
CA GLU A 134 -19.28 -8.13 1.53
C GLU A 134 -19.97 -7.14 0.59
N ASN A 135 -19.60 -5.88 0.63
CA ASN A 135 -20.23 -4.82 -0.15
C ASN A 135 -19.56 -4.55 -1.50
N PHE A 136 -18.55 -5.35 -1.88
CA PHE A 136 -17.71 -5.12 -3.04
C PHE A 136 -17.69 -6.30 -4.00
N GLU A 137 -17.33 -6.04 -5.26
CA GLU A 137 -17.25 -7.05 -6.32
C GLU A 137 -15.79 -7.25 -6.81
N VAL A 138 -14.94 -6.25 -6.60
CA VAL A 138 -13.54 -6.25 -7.03
C VAL A 138 -12.67 -5.60 -5.94
N PHE A 139 -11.50 -6.17 -5.70
CA PHE A 139 -10.48 -5.60 -4.85
C PHE A 139 -9.28 -5.16 -5.69
N VAL A 140 -8.80 -3.95 -5.44
CA VAL A 140 -7.56 -3.44 -6.04
C VAL A 140 -6.60 -3.05 -4.92
N ASN A 141 -5.41 -3.62 -4.92
CA ASN A 141 -4.35 -3.22 -4.00
C ASN A 141 -3.40 -2.25 -4.70
N ASP A 142 -3.25 -1.04 -4.15
CA ASP A 142 -2.31 -0.03 -4.63
C ASP A 142 -1.35 0.46 -3.53
N ALA A 143 -1.38 -0.21 -2.38
CA ALA A 143 -0.57 0.11 -1.20
C ALA A 143 0.66 -0.80 -1.10
N PHE A 144 1.69 -0.57 -1.92
CA PHE A 144 2.93 -1.36 -1.92
C PHE A 144 3.57 -1.47 -0.54
N SER A 145 3.57 -0.39 0.24
CA SER A 145 4.18 -0.31 1.58
C SER A 145 3.69 -1.36 2.57
N VAL A 146 2.47 -1.88 2.40
CA VAL A 146 1.86 -2.89 3.28
C VAL A 146 1.80 -4.29 2.67
N CYS A 147 2.24 -4.49 1.42
CA CYS A 147 2.17 -5.80 0.74
C CYS A 147 2.96 -6.91 1.44
N HIS A 148 3.91 -6.57 2.31
CA HIS A 148 4.68 -7.51 3.12
C HIS A 148 3.93 -7.99 4.37
N ARG A 149 2.73 -7.46 4.64
CA ARG A 149 1.93 -7.77 5.83
C ARG A 149 0.81 -8.73 5.49
N ASP A 150 0.64 -9.73 6.34
CA ASP A 150 -0.50 -10.63 6.29
C ASP A 150 -1.64 -10.05 7.14
N GLN A 151 -2.47 -9.21 6.51
CA GLN A 151 -3.55 -8.45 7.15
C GLN A 151 -4.87 -8.63 6.38
N ALA A 152 -6.01 -8.44 7.05
CA ALA A 152 -7.33 -8.67 6.47
C ALA A 152 -7.56 -7.83 5.20
N SER A 153 -7.21 -6.52 5.23
CA SER A 153 -7.35 -5.61 4.10
C SER A 153 -6.27 -5.75 3.01
N VAL A 154 -5.31 -6.68 3.17
CA VAL A 154 -4.22 -6.91 2.21
C VAL A 154 -4.32 -8.29 1.59
N THR A 155 -4.25 -9.34 2.42
CA THR A 155 -4.28 -10.75 1.98
C THR A 155 -5.62 -11.42 2.26
N GLY A 156 -6.28 -11.09 3.37
CA GLY A 156 -7.53 -11.72 3.77
C GLY A 156 -8.66 -11.51 2.76
N VAL A 157 -8.88 -10.27 2.36
CA VAL A 157 -9.92 -9.86 1.40
C VAL A 157 -9.79 -10.54 0.03
N THR A 158 -8.56 -10.89 -0.36
CA THR A 158 -8.29 -11.55 -1.66
C THR A 158 -8.87 -12.97 -1.76
N LYS A 159 -9.26 -13.55 -0.63
CA LYS A 159 -9.92 -14.87 -0.58
C LYS A 159 -11.39 -14.79 -0.97
N PHE A 160 -11.98 -13.60 -0.94
CA PHE A 160 -13.40 -13.36 -1.17
C PHE A 160 -13.69 -12.55 -2.44
N LEU A 161 -12.71 -11.78 -2.93
CA LEU A 161 -12.89 -10.92 -4.10
C LEU A 161 -11.85 -11.21 -5.19
N PRO A 162 -12.24 -11.13 -6.47
CA PRO A 162 -11.29 -11.00 -7.57
C PRO A 162 -10.36 -9.81 -7.29
N SER A 163 -9.04 -10.07 -7.30
CA SER A 163 -8.06 -9.11 -6.79
C SER A 163 -7.02 -8.77 -7.84
N PHE A 164 -6.68 -7.48 -7.93
CA PHE A 164 -5.80 -6.92 -8.94
C PHE A 164 -4.81 -5.93 -8.32
N ALA A 165 -3.68 -5.75 -8.99
CA ALA A 165 -2.70 -4.73 -8.63
C ALA A 165 -3.07 -3.40 -9.29
N GLY A 166 -3.11 -2.33 -8.50
CA GLY A 166 -3.23 -0.97 -8.99
C GLY A 166 -1.98 -0.50 -9.75
N LEU A 167 -2.06 0.64 -10.40
CA LEU A 167 -0.99 1.16 -11.26
C LEU A 167 0.27 1.51 -10.45
N TRP A 168 0.11 2.06 -9.25
CA TRP A 168 1.24 2.34 -8.37
C TRP A 168 1.94 1.06 -7.91
N LEU A 169 1.18 0.07 -7.47
CA LEU A 169 1.73 -1.22 -7.08
C LEU A 169 2.48 -1.90 -8.23
N GLN A 170 1.95 -1.83 -9.46
CA GLN A 170 2.62 -2.35 -10.66
C GLN A 170 3.95 -1.63 -10.91
N LYS A 171 3.99 -0.29 -10.77
CA LYS A 171 5.18 0.54 -10.95
C LYS A 171 6.26 0.20 -9.93
N GLU A 172 5.89 0.07 -8.65
CA GLU A 172 6.82 -0.29 -7.57
C GLU A 172 7.45 -1.67 -7.81
N ILE A 173 6.61 -2.69 -8.10
CA ILE A 173 7.10 -4.03 -8.39
C ILE A 173 7.98 -4.04 -9.63
N GLY A 174 7.57 -3.36 -10.70
CA GLY A 174 8.35 -3.30 -11.94
C GLY A 174 9.73 -2.66 -11.75
N ASN A 175 9.82 -1.59 -10.95
CA ASN A 175 11.10 -0.95 -10.63
C ASN A 175 11.99 -1.85 -9.77
N LEU A 176 11.41 -2.53 -8.78
CA LEU A 176 12.16 -3.47 -7.94
C LEU A 176 12.65 -4.70 -8.71
N ASP A 177 11.84 -5.20 -9.64
CA ASP A 177 12.24 -6.32 -10.49
C ASP A 177 13.42 -5.95 -11.40
N LYS A 178 13.42 -4.74 -11.96
CA LYS A 178 14.59 -4.22 -12.72
C LYS A 178 15.84 -4.18 -11.86
N VAL A 179 15.75 -3.53 -10.70
CA VAL A 179 16.88 -3.42 -9.75
C VAL A 179 17.38 -4.79 -9.31
N LYS A 180 16.47 -5.74 -9.05
CA LYS A 180 16.83 -7.08 -8.56
C LYS A 180 17.42 -7.98 -9.63
N ASN A 181 16.89 -7.92 -10.85
CA ASN A 181 17.15 -8.95 -11.88
C ASN A 181 18.04 -8.46 -13.01
N ALA A 182 17.88 -7.20 -13.44
CA ALA A 182 18.59 -6.62 -14.57
C ALA A 182 18.79 -5.10 -14.36
N PRO A 183 19.68 -4.69 -13.44
CA PRO A 183 19.99 -3.28 -13.26
C PRO A 183 20.61 -2.68 -14.53
N GLU A 184 20.29 -1.43 -14.80
CA GLU A 184 20.98 -0.68 -15.86
C GLU A 184 22.41 -0.34 -15.40
N HIS A 185 23.40 -0.50 -16.27
CA HIS A 185 24.81 -0.25 -15.96
C HIS A 185 25.26 1.15 -16.41
N PRO A 186 26.13 1.82 -15.63
CA PRO A 186 26.77 1.36 -14.38
C PRO A 186 25.80 1.35 -13.17
N ALA A 187 25.75 0.23 -12.46
CA ALA A 187 24.89 0.04 -11.31
C ALA A 187 25.67 -0.01 -9.99
N VAL A 188 25.26 0.79 -9.01
CA VAL A 188 25.89 0.85 -7.68
C VAL A 188 24.86 0.53 -6.61
N ALA A 189 25.14 -0.48 -5.77
CA ALA A 189 24.36 -0.78 -4.60
C ALA A 189 25.00 -0.19 -3.34
N ILE A 190 24.25 0.57 -2.55
CA ILE A 190 24.69 1.10 -1.26
C ILE A 190 23.90 0.38 -0.16
N ILE A 191 24.60 -0.42 0.66
CA ILE A 191 23.99 -1.25 1.69
C ILE A 191 24.51 -0.83 3.06
N GLY A 192 23.60 -0.35 3.90
CA GLY A 192 23.89 0.08 5.25
C GLY A 192 23.00 -0.59 6.30
N GLY A 193 23.35 -0.43 7.56
CA GLY A 193 22.54 -0.91 8.68
C GLY A 193 23.36 -1.47 9.84
N ALA A 194 22.65 -2.00 10.85
CA ALA A 194 23.29 -2.56 12.07
C ALA A 194 23.36 -4.09 12.08
N LYS A 195 22.40 -4.77 11.41
CA LYS A 195 22.26 -6.24 11.42
C LYS A 195 22.80 -6.82 10.11
N ILE A 196 23.99 -7.41 10.17
CA ILE A 196 24.65 -8.01 8.99
C ILE A 196 23.88 -9.24 8.49
N GLU A 197 23.34 -10.03 9.39
CA GLU A 197 22.67 -11.29 9.08
C GLU A 197 21.48 -11.10 8.12
N THR A 198 20.81 -9.96 8.22
CA THR A 198 19.69 -9.61 7.34
C THR A 198 20.10 -9.03 5.99
N LYS A 199 21.35 -8.54 5.87
CA LYS A 199 21.86 -7.87 4.68
C LYS A 199 22.81 -8.72 3.84
N LEU A 200 23.48 -9.69 4.45
CA LEU A 200 24.40 -10.57 3.76
C LEU A 200 23.74 -11.34 2.59
N PRO A 201 22.52 -11.90 2.73
CA PRO A 201 21.84 -12.53 1.60
C PRO A 201 21.57 -11.57 0.43
N LEU A 202 21.34 -10.28 0.73
CA LEU A 202 21.12 -9.26 -0.29
C LEU A 202 22.44 -8.92 -1.01
N ILE A 203 23.54 -8.79 -0.25
CA ILE A 203 24.88 -8.54 -0.80
C ILE A 203 25.23 -9.68 -1.78
N ASN A 204 25.12 -10.94 -1.35
CA ASN A 204 25.41 -12.11 -2.18
C ASN A 204 24.53 -12.17 -3.44
N LYS A 205 23.30 -11.67 -3.36
CA LYS A 205 22.37 -11.65 -4.49
C LYS A 205 22.71 -10.58 -5.52
N PHE A 206 23.37 -9.50 -5.12
CA PHE A 206 23.81 -8.41 -5.97
C PHE A 206 25.21 -8.64 -6.54
N GLU A 207 25.98 -9.54 -5.93
CA GLU A 207 27.30 -9.95 -6.44
C GLU A 207 27.18 -10.51 -7.86
N GLY A 208 28.01 -10.01 -8.77
CA GLY A 208 27.95 -10.36 -10.21
C GLY A 208 26.84 -9.65 -11.01
N LYS A 209 25.96 -8.88 -10.37
CA LYS A 209 24.90 -8.10 -11.06
C LYS A 209 25.14 -6.60 -11.01
N TYR A 210 25.92 -6.13 -10.03
CA TYR A 210 26.21 -4.73 -9.82
C TYR A 210 27.69 -4.47 -10.04
N ASP A 211 28.02 -3.31 -10.63
CA ASP A 211 29.41 -2.91 -10.87
C ASP A 211 30.14 -2.60 -9.56
N HIS A 212 29.40 -2.01 -8.60
CA HIS A 212 29.95 -1.69 -7.28
C HIS A 212 28.92 -1.95 -6.18
N ILE A 213 29.38 -2.52 -5.08
CA ILE A 213 28.58 -2.67 -3.84
C ILE A 213 29.32 -1.94 -2.73
N LEU A 214 28.73 -0.84 -2.25
CA LEU A 214 29.25 -0.05 -1.14
C LEU A 214 28.57 -0.48 0.15
N VAL A 215 29.35 -0.87 1.13
CA VAL A 215 28.84 -1.33 2.42
C VAL A 215 29.22 -0.32 3.50
N GLY A 216 28.21 0.21 4.21
CA GLY A 216 28.38 1.24 5.23
C GLY A 216 27.82 0.85 6.61
N GLY A 217 28.03 1.74 7.59
CA GLY A 217 27.56 1.56 8.95
C GLY A 217 28.23 0.41 9.72
N LYS A 218 27.54 -0.14 10.72
CA LYS A 218 28.07 -1.26 11.56
C LYS A 218 28.34 -2.55 10.78
N ILE A 219 27.79 -2.70 9.58
CA ILE A 219 28.04 -3.85 8.71
C ILE A 219 29.50 -3.85 8.23
N ALA A 220 30.02 -2.69 7.83
CA ALA A 220 31.39 -2.55 7.33
C ALA A 220 32.45 -2.91 8.38
N THR A 221 32.22 -2.63 9.66
CA THR A 221 33.14 -2.96 10.76
C THR A 221 33.18 -4.45 11.11
N LYS A 222 32.04 -5.15 10.99
CA LYS A 222 31.97 -6.61 11.23
C LYS A 222 32.55 -7.44 10.07
N GLN A 223 32.56 -6.93 8.84
CA GLN A 223 33.15 -7.62 7.70
C GLN A 223 34.69 -7.59 7.69
N ARG A 224 35.32 -6.57 8.30
CA ARG A 224 36.79 -6.50 8.45
C ARG A 224 37.37 -7.61 9.30
N THR A 225 36.57 -8.28 10.12
CA THR A 225 37.00 -9.35 11.04
C THR A 225 36.76 -10.77 10.49
N ARG A 226 36.17 -10.91 9.32
CA ARG A 226 36.03 -12.20 8.63
C ARG A 226 36.61 -12.02 7.22
N ASP A 227 37.73 -12.71 6.98
CA ASP A 227 38.48 -12.69 5.71
C ASP A 227 37.55 -12.69 4.47
N CYS A 228 37.24 -11.51 3.99
CA CYS A 228 36.64 -11.32 2.70
C CYS A 228 37.72 -10.85 1.75
N ASN A 229 38.22 -11.76 0.93
CA ASN A 229 39.02 -11.45 -0.25
C ASN A 229 38.16 -10.66 -1.26
N PHE A 230 37.93 -9.39 -0.98
CA PHE A 230 37.47 -8.45 -2.00
C PHE A 230 38.66 -8.10 -2.87
N ARG A 231 38.80 -8.77 -4.01
CA ARG A 231 39.75 -8.35 -5.04
C ARG A 231 39.34 -6.95 -5.50
N ARG A 232 40.21 -5.97 -5.18
CA ARG A 232 40.24 -4.72 -5.95
C ARG A 232 40.67 -5.10 -7.37
N LYS A 233 39.81 -4.87 -8.32
CA LYS A 233 40.24 -4.64 -9.73
C LYS A 233 40.22 -3.14 -9.97
#